data_ddc062ed18b06ce7129b53ed1e192945
#
_entry.id   ddc062ed18b06ce7129b53ed1e192945
#
_cell.length_a   1.000
_cell.length_b   1.000
_cell.length_c   1.000
_cell.angle_alpha   90.00
_cell.angle_beta   90.00
_cell.angle_gamma   90.00
#
_symmetry.space_group_name_H-M   'P 1'
#
loop_
_entity.id
_entity.type
_entity.pdbx_description
1 polymer ?
#
loop_
_entity_poly.entity_id
_entity_poly.type
_entity_poly.pdbx_seq_one_letter_code
_entity_poly.pdbx_strand_id
1 'polypeptide(L)'
;MTKHKAIEVHNLTKRFGAFKAVDDISFEVYSGEIFGFLGANGAGKTTAMRMLCGLLKPSEGKAEVAGFNIDNQSHLIKENIGYMSQRFSLYEDLTVEENLRLYGGIYGIPKKELNPRIDEQLQVLNFMDSKKTLVETLPLGWKQKLAFIAATIHRPKIVFLDEPTGGVDPITRRQFWELIYQAADSGITVFVTTHYMDEAEYCDRVSIMADGKIKALNTPKQLKIDFQASSMDGVFDAIAKTSKRSQV
;
A
#
# COMPACT_ATOMS: atom_id res chain seq x y z
N MET A 1 -7.61 -25.16 5.99
CA MET A 1 -7.75 -23.97 6.86
C MET A 1 -8.33 -22.84 6.02
N THR A 2 -9.46 -22.27 6.40
CA THR A 2 -10.05 -21.09 5.75
C THR A 2 -9.13 -19.91 5.99
N LYS A 3 -8.54 -19.34 4.93
CA LYS A 3 -7.72 -18.12 5.04
C LYS A 3 -8.62 -16.99 5.56
N HIS A 4 -8.20 -16.31 6.62
CA HIS A 4 -8.93 -15.15 7.16
C HIS A 4 -8.80 -13.97 6.17
N LYS A 5 -9.93 -13.29 5.87
CA LYS A 5 -9.92 -12.12 4.99
C LYS A 5 -9.52 -10.88 5.81
N ALA A 6 -8.49 -10.19 5.37
CA ALA A 6 -8.06 -8.91 5.94
C ALA A 6 -8.83 -7.74 5.30
N ILE A 7 -9.16 -7.87 4.00
CA ILE A 7 -9.97 -6.91 3.25
C ILE A 7 -11.00 -7.68 2.44
N GLU A 8 -12.25 -7.22 2.45
CA GLU A 8 -13.34 -7.75 1.62
C GLU A 8 -14.09 -6.58 0.98
N VAL A 9 -14.23 -6.61 -0.36
CA VAL A 9 -14.78 -5.52 -1.17
C VAL A 9 -15.88 -6.05 -2.07
N HIS A 10 -17.06 -5.40 -2.05
CA HIS A 10 -18.22 -5.77 -2.83
C HIS A 10 -18.79 -4.57 -3.58
N ASN A 11 -18.76 -4.62 -4.91
CA ASN A 11 -19.35 -3.66 -5.85
C ASN A 11 -19.00 -2.20 -5.53
N LEU A 12 -17.76 -1.96 -5.07
CA LEU A 12 -17.30 -0.67 -4.60
C LEU A 12 -17.17 0.30 -5.78
N THR A 13 -17.84 1.46 -5.66
CA THR A 13 -17.88 2.49 -6.69
C THR A 13 -17.59 3.86 -6.10
N LYS A 14 -16.81 4.68 -6.82
CA LYS A 14 -16.60 6.10 -6.52
C LYS A 14 -16.86 6.96 -7.73
N ARG A 15 -17.80 7.91 -7.58
CA ARG A 15 -18.13 8.93 -8.57
C ARG A 15 -17.65 10.31 -8.12
N PHE A 16 -17.20 11.09 -9.07
CA PHE A 16 -16.97 12.53 -8.95
C PHE A 16 -17.78 13.21 -10.06
N GLY A 17 -18.98 13.68 -9.74
CA GLY A 17 -19.96 14.08 -10.73
C GLY A 17 -20.33 12.92 -11.65
N ALA A 18 -20.22 13.11 -12.96
CA ALA A 18 -20.46 12.08 -13.95
C ALA A 18 -19.31 11.07 -14.11
N PHE A 19 -18.11 11.41 -13.61
CA PHE A 19 -16.93 10.59 -13.76
C PHE A 19 -16.87 9.49 -12.69
N LYS A 20 -16.75 8.23 -13.13
CA LYS A 20 -16.51 7.10 -12.25
C LYS A 20 -15.00 6.83 -12.14
N ALA A 21 -14.41 7.22 -11.03
CA ALA A 21 -12.99 6.94 -10.76
C ALA A 21 -12.75 5.47 -10.41
N VAL A 22 -13.69 4.86 -9.68
CA VAL A 22 -13.77 3.43 -9.40
C VAL A 22 -15.18 2.98 -9.78
N ASP A 23 -15.29 1.90 -10.55
CA ASP A 23 -16.55 1.43 -11.14
C ASP A 23 -16.74 -0.06 -10.89
N ASP A 24 -17.52 -0.36 -9.85
CA ASP A 24 -18.00 -1.70 -9.53
C ASP A 24 -16.89 -2.73 -9.33
N ILE A 25 -15.96 -2.47 -8.37
CA ILE A 25 -14.88 -3.40 -8.07
C ILE A 25 -15.25 -4.32 -6.89
N SER A 26 -14.89 -5.60 -7.02
CA SER A 26 -15.06 -6.62 -5.97
C SER A 26 -13.80 -7.48 -5.90
N PHE A 27 -13.25 -7.66 -4.69
CA PHE A 27 -12.07 -8.49 -4.44
C PHE A 27 -11.89 -8.76 -2.95
N GLU A 28 -10.98 -9.69 -2.65
CA GLU A 28 -10.60 -10.07 -1.29
C GLU A 28 -9.08 -10.07 -1.15
N VAL A 29 -8.58 -9.69 0.05
CA VAL A 29 -7.18 -9.81 0.45
C VAL A 29 -7.11 -10.65 1.71
N TYR A 30 -6.20 -11.63 1.77
CA TYR A 30 -6.05 -12.52 2.90
C TYR A 30 -5.02 -12.01 3.91
N SER A 31 -5.18 -12.38 5.17
CA SER A 31 -4.25 -11.98 6.23
C SER A 31 -2.82 -12.49 5.96
N GLY A 32 -1.83 -11.61 6.12
CA GLY A 32 -0.41 -11.89 5.85
C GLY A 32 -0.04 -11.93 4.37
N GLU A 33 -0.98 -11.61 3.45
CA GLU A 33 -0.74 -11.58 2.00
C GLU A 33 -0.07 -10.26 1.59
N ILE A 34 0.84 -10.33 0.62
CA ILE A 34 1.31 -9.16 -0.13
C ILE A 34 0.45 -9.05 -1.39
N PHE A 35 -0.48 -8.10 -1.39
CA PHE A 35 -1.43 -7.89 -2.46
C PHE A 35 -1.07 -6.66 -3.29
N GLY A 36 -0.75 -6.89 -4.57
CA GLY A 36 -0.44 -5.86 -5.54
C GLY A 36 -1.70 -5.29 -6.20
N PHE A 37 -1.85 -3.96 -6.22
CA PHE A 37 -2.94 -3.26 -6.89
C PHE A 37 -2.37 -2.41 -8.03
N LEU A 38 -2.27 -3.01 -9.22
CA LEU A 38 -1.53 -2.51 -10.37
C LEU A 38 -2.42 -1.74 -11.34
N GLY A 39 -1.81 -0.86 -12.13
CA GLY A 39 -2.49 -0.14 -13.19
C GLY A 39 -1.80 1.17 -13.56
N ALA A 40 -2.12 1.70 -14.73
CA ALA A 40 -1.61 2.99 -15.19
C ALA A 40 -2.02 4.15 -14.25
N ASN A 41 -1.36 5.29 -14.38
CA ASN A 41 -1.78 6.52 -13.73
C ASN A 41 -3.20 6.89 -14.15
N GLY A 42 -4.04 7.30 -13.20
CA GLY A 42 -5.45 7.59 -13.46
C GLY A 42 -6.37 6.36 -13.52
N ALA A 43 -5.87 5.12 -13.38
CA ALA A 43 -6.73 3.92 -13.39
C ALA A 43 -7.72 3.84 -12.21
N GLY A 44 -7.50 4.62 -11.12
CA GLY A 44 -8.37 4.64 -9.95
C GLY A 44 -7.74 4.02 -8.69
N LYS A 45 -6.48 3.56 -8.75
CA LYS A 45 -5.78 2.85 -7.65
C LYS A 45 -5.80 3.63 -6.33
N THR A 46 -5.28 4.86 -6.32
CA THR A 46 -5.23 5.71 -5.11
C THR A 46 -6.64 6.04 -4.61
N THR A 47 -7.63 6.19 -5.51
CA THR A 47 -9.03 6.42 -5.11
C THR A 47 -9.60 5.20 -4.38
N ALA A 48 -9.39 3.99 -4.91
CA ALA A 48 -9.82 2.75 -4.26
C ALA A 48 -9.13 2.58 -2.89
N MET A 49 -7.80 2.75 -2.83
CA MET A 49 -7.04 2.66 -1.59
C MET A 49 -7.54 3.66 -0.54
N ARG A 50 -7.80 4.93 -0.91
CA ARG A 50 -8.31 5.95 0.02
C ARG A 50 -9.70 5.61 0.58
N MET A 51 -10.55 4.93 -0.20
CA MET A 51 -11.82 4.42 0.33
C MET A 51 -11.58 3.31 1.37
N LEU A 52 -10.68 2.37 1.11
CA LEU A 52 -10.34 1.29 2.03
C LEU A 52 -9.70 1.80 3.33
N CYS A 53 -8.90 2.85 3.26
CA CYS A 53 -8.31 3.50 4.43
C CYS A 53 -9.32 4.35 5.24
N GLY A 54 -10.60 4.43 4.81
CA GLY A 54 -11.60 5.30 5.46
C GLY A 54 -11.31 6.79 5.33
N LEU A 55 -10.53 7.20 4.29
CA LEU A 55 -10.19 8.60 3.97
C LEU A 55 -11.14 9.21 2.95
N LEU A 56 -11.90 8.37 2.23
CA LEU A 56 -12.82 8.78 1.20
C LEU A 56 -14.08 7.90 1.26
N LYS A 57 -15.24 8.51 1.37
CA LYS A 57 -16.50 7.77 1.38
C LYS A 57 -16.83 7.22 -0.02
N PRO A 58 -17.20 5.94 -0.16
CA PRO A 58 -17.68 5.39 -1.42
C PRO A 58 -19.00 6.03 -1.85
N SER A 59 -19.31 5.94 -3.14
CA SER A 59 -20.60 6.35 -3.69
C SER A 59 -21.62 5.19 -3.64
N GLU A 60 -21.14 3.96 -3.86
CA GLU A 60 -21.94 2.73 -3.87
C GLU A 60 -21.06 1.55 -3.43
N GLY A 61 -21.68 0.44 -3.06
CA GLY A 61 -21.01 -0.78 -2.63
C GLY A 61 -20.63 -0.76 -1.16
N LYS A 62 -19.88 -1.77 -0.71
CA LYS A 62 -19.43 -1.91 0.67
C LYS A 62 -18.06 -2.55 0.74
N ALA A 63 -17.32 -2.28 1.80
CA ALA A 63 -16.10 -3.02 2.10
C ALA A 63 -15.88 -3.14 3.61
N GLU A 64 -15.14 -4.17 3.98
CA GLU A 64 -14.63 -4.40 5.33
C GLU A 64 -13.09 -4.43 5.28
N VAL A 65 -12.46 -3.74 6.21
CA VAL A 65 -11.00 -3.65 6.35
C VAL A 65 -10.62 -3.91 7.79
N ALA A 66 -9.76 -4.88 8.03
CA ALA A 66 -9.36 -5.34 9.37
C ALA A 66 -10.56 -5.80 10.24
N GLY A 67 -11.70 -6.18 9.62
CA GLY A 67 -12.95 -6.56 10.28
C GLY A 67 -13.87 -5.37 10.57
N PHE A 68 -13.59 -4.17 10.05
CA PHE A 68 -14.39 -2.96 10.25
C PHE A 68 -14.98 -2.46 8.94
N ASN A 69 -16.23 -1.99 8.99
CA ASN A 69 -16.95 -1.46 7.85
C ASN A 69 -16.46 -0.03 7.51
N ILE A 70 -16.16 0.24 6.22
CA ILE A 70 -15.61 1.52 5.75
C ILE A 70 -16.59 2.70 5.86
N ASP A 71 -17.91 2.45 5.91
CA ASP A 71 -18.92 3.51 5.91
C ASP A 71 -19.11 4.16 7.29
N ASN A 72 -19.07 3.35 8.35
CA ASN A 72 -19.45 3.80 9.71
C ASN A 72 -18.38 3.53 10.79
N GLN A 73 -17.31 2.78 10.47
CA GLN A 73 -16.24 2.44 11.41
C GLN A 73 -14.86 2.93 10.94
N SER A 74 -14.81 4.00 10.15
CA SER A 74 -13.56 4.52 9.58
C SER A 74 -12.51 4.90 10.62
N HIS A 75 -12.91 5.28 11.85
CA HIS A 75 -11.97 5.56 12.94
C HIS A 75 -11.27 4.28 13.42
N LEU A 76 -11.99 3.15 13.56
CA LEU A 76 -11.41 1.86 13.92
C LEU A 76 -10.48 1.33 12.83
N ILE A 77 -10.83 1.56 11.56
CA ILE A 77 -9.93 1.21 10.45
C ILE A 77 -8.61 1.94 10.62
N LYS A 78 -8.63 3.28 10.82
CA LYS A 78 -7.41 4.10 10.96
C LYS A 78 -6.52 3.69 12.13
N GLU A 79 -7.08 3.17 13.21
CA GLU A 79 -6.33 2.64 14.35
C GLU A 79 -5.64 1.29 14.04
N ASN A 80 -6.18 0.53 13.08
CA ASN A 80 -5.72 -0.83 12.76
C ASN A 80 -4.89 -0.91 11.47
N ILE A 81 -4.71 0.21 10.74
CA ILE A 81 -3.94 0.25 9.50
C ILE A 81 -2.75 1.19 9.61
N GLY A 82 -1.70 0.90 8.83
CA GLY A 82 -0.67 1.85 8.46
C GLY A 82 -0.94 2.40 7.07
N TYR A 83 -0.60 3.65 6.81
CA TYR A 83 -0.74 4.25 5.49
C TYR A 83 0.50 5.06 5.11
N MET A 84 1.13 4.68 4.00
CA MET A 84 2.21 5.43 3.38
C MET A 84 1.70 6.01 2.06
N SER A 85 1.53 7.33 2.02
CA SER A 85 1.08 8.03 0.82
C SER A 85 2.22 8.22 -0.19
N GLN A 86 1.88 8.39 -1.47
CA GLN A 86 2.82 8.66 -2.55
C GLN A 86 3.67 9.93 -2.29
N ARG A 87 3.08 10.97 -1.69
CA ARG A 87 3.83 12.14 -1.19
C ARG A 87 4.19 11.87 0.26
N PHE A 88 5.46 12.10 0.62
CA PHE A 88 5.88 11.87 2.00
C PHE A 88 5.06 12.71 2.96
N SER A 89 4.57 12.03 3.99
CA SER A 89 3.89 12.65 5.12
C SER A 89 4.86 12.95 6.28
N LEU A 90 6.17 12.71 6.08
CA LEU A 90 7.19 13.03 7.08
C LEU A 90 7.37 14.54 7.22
N TYR A 91 7.62 14.99 8.42
CA TYR A 91 7.96 16.37 8.73
C TYR A 91 9.44 16.59 8.48
N GLU A 92 9.77 17.39 7.47
CA GLU A 92 11.15 17.55 7.00
C GLU A 92 12.01 18.35 7.98
N ASP A 93 11.41 19.23 8.75
CA ASP A 93 12.01 20.03 9.83
C ASP A 93 12.23 19.27 11.15
N LEU A 94 11.77 18.03 11.23
CA LEU A 94 12.02 17.14 12.36
C LEU A 94 13.12 16.14 12.03
N THR A 95 13.81 15.70 13.08
CA THR A 95 14.78 14.59 12.99
C THR A 95 14.07 13.25 12.74
N VAL A 96 14.84 12.23 12.38
CA VAL A 96 14.36 10.84 12.24
C VAL A 96 13.63 10.38 13.50
N GLU A 97 14.25 10.56 14.67
CA GLU A 97 13.67 10.16 15.95
C GLU A 97 12.38 10.93 16.27
N GLU A 98 12.37 12.24 16.06
CA GLU A 98 11.21 13.08 16.33
C GLU A 98 10.02 12.72 15.44
N ASN A 99 10.24 12.43 14.15
CA ASN A 99 9.20 11.90 13.27
C ASN A 99 8.61 10.60 13.82
N LEU A 100 9.43 9.63 14.17
CA LEU A 100 8.94 8.34 14.69
C LEU A 100 8.23 8.50 16.04
N ARG A 101 8.69 9.42 16.91
CA ARG A 101 7.99 9.76 18.17
C ARG A 101 6.64 10.41 17.91
N LEU A 102 6.55 11.30 16.93
CA LEU A 102 5.31 11.94 16.55
C LEU A 102 4.28 10.90 16.05
N TYR A 103 4.67 10.05 15.10
CA TYR A 103 3.78 9.00 14.58
C TYR A 103 3.41 7.99 15.66
N GLY A 104 4.35 7.54 16.47
CA GLY A 104 4.05 6.65 17.59
C GLY A 104 3.09 7.28 18.61
N GLY A 105 3.22 8.60 18.83
CA GLY A 105 2.29 9.36 19.68
C GLY A 105 0.87 9.47 19.07
N ILE A 106 0.77 9.71 17.76
CA ILE A 106 -0.52 9.74 17.02
C ILE A 106 -1.25 8.39 17.16
N TYR A 107 -0.52 7.29 17.08
CA TYR A 107 -1.07 5.94 17.26
C TYR A 107 -1.22 5.52 18.74
N GLY A 108 -0.97 6.42 19.69
CA GLY A 108 -1.18 6.18 21.13
C GLY A 108 -0.21 5.20 21.77
N ILE A 109 0.97 4.97 21.17
CA ILE A 109 1.98 4.07 21.76
C ILE A 109 2.55 4.70 23.03
N PRO A 110 2.50 3.99 24.19
CA PRO A 110 3.07 4.50 25.44
C PRO A 110 4.57 4.79 25.31
N LYS A 111 5.06 5.91 25.89
CA LYS A 111 6.47 6.31 25.79
C LYS A 111 7.46 5.21 26.21
N LYS A 112 7.08 4.38 27.18
CA LYS A 112 7.90 3.25 27.65
C LYS A 112 8.14 2.19 26.57
N GLU A 113 7.17 2.00 25.67
CA GLU A 113 7.24 1.04 24.57
C GLU A 113 7.79 1.68 23.30
N LEU A 114 7.49 2.96 23.07
CA LEU A 114 7.82 3.65 21.83
C LEU A 114 9.34 3.78 21.64
N ASN A 115 10.09 4.18 22.68
CA ASN A 115 11.53 4.37 22.56
C ASN A 115 12.27 3.07 22.18
N PRO A 116 12.04 1.91 22.85
CA PRO A 116 12.64 0.66 22.43
C PRO A 116 12.25 0.25 21.00
N ARG A 117 10.99 0.49 20.60
CA ARG A 117 10.55 0.18 19.21
C ARG A 117 11.26 1.05 18.17
N ILE A 118 11.46 2.34 18.46
CA ILE A 118 12.20 3.23 17.56
C ILE A 118 13.63 2.69 17.40
N ASP A 119 14.30 2.37 18.49
CA ASP A 119 15.68 1.87 18.46
C ASP A 119 15.78 0.53 17.71
N GLU A 120 14.87 -0.40 17.95
CA GLU A 120 14.75 -1.67 17.21
C GLU A 120 14.63 -1.44 15.69
N GLN A 121 13.69 -0.58 15.27
CA GLN A 121 13.45 -0.30 13.85
C GLN A 121 14.65 0.40 13.19
N LEU A 122 15.30 1.33 13.90
CA LEU A 122 16.48 2.02 13.38
C LEU A 122 17.70 1.08 13.29
N GLN A 123 17.82 0.09 14.18
CA GLN A 123 18.84 -0.95 14.10
C GLN A 123 18.65 -1.85 12.88
N VAL A 124 17.42 -2.31 12.61
CA VAL A 124 17.07 -3.13 11.44
C VAL A 124 17.47 -2.42 10.14
N LEU A 125 17.31 -1.11 10.09
CA LEU A 125 17.68 -0.31 8.90
C LEU A 125 19.15 0.11 8.85
N ASN A 126 19.97 -0.20 9.88
CA ASN A 126 21.30 0.40 10.06
C ASN A 126 21.25 1.94 10.09
N PHE A 127 20.26 2.53 10.77
CA PHE A 127 19.95 3.95 10.78
C PHE A 127 20.21 4.65 12.11
N MET A 128 20.82 3.93 13.07
CA MET A 128 21.09 4.44 14.42
C MET A 128 21.94 5.72 14.43
N ASP A 129 22.96 5.80 13.56
CA ASP A 129 23.82 6.96 13.44
C ASP A 129 23.10 8.21 12.91
N SER A 130 22.01 8.01 12.17
CA SER A 130 21.18 9.07 11.59
C SER A 130 19.99 9.46 12.45
N LYS A 131 19.85 8.92 13.65
CA LYS A 131 18.72 9.13 14.57
C LYS A 131 18.40 10.62 14.80
N LYS A 132 19.44 11.46 14.89
CA LYS A 132 19.34 12.92 15.11
C LYS A 132 19.46 13.75 13.82
N THR A 133 19.50 13.11 12.66
CA THR A 133 19.59 13.81 11.38
C THR A 133 18.21 14.36 10.98
N LEU A 134 18.16 15.59 10.47
CA LEU A 134 16.94 16.18 9.92
C LEU A 134 16.48 15.41 8.69
N VAL A 135 15.18 15.16 8.59
CA VAL A 135 14.60 14.38 7.49
C VAL A 135 14.80 15.08 6.14
N GLU A 136 14.80 16.41 6.08
CA GLU A 136 15.05 17.16 4.83
C GLU A 136 16.37 16.77 4.17
N THR A 137 17.42 16.47 4.96
CA THR A 137 18.77 16.17 4.47
C THR A 137 18.94 14.72 4.01
N LEU A 138 17.97 13.85 4.26
CA LEU A 138 18.04 12.44 3.89
C LEU A 138 17.84 12.24 2.39
N PRO A 139 18.61 11.31 1.77
CA PRO A 139 18.31 10.82 0.43
C PRO A 139 16.90 10.24 0.32
N LEU A 140 16.29 10.29 -0.86
CA LEU A 140 14.92 9.86 -1.13
C LEU A 140 14.62 8.45 -0.62
N GLY A 141 15.48 7.48 -0.91
CA GLY A 141 15.28 6.09 -0.48
C GLY A 141 15.28 5.91 1.05
N TRP A 142 16.01 6.76 1.77
CA TRP A 142 15.97 6.76 3.23
C TRP A 142 14.68 7.39 3.77
N LYS A 143 14.20 8.47 3.14
CA LYS A 143 12.88 9.05 3.46
C LYS A 143 11.78 8.01 3.26
N GLN A 144 11.84 7.20 2.19
CA GLN A 144 10.87 6.12 1.96
C GLN A 144 10.90 5.05 3.05
N LYS A 145 12.09 4.56 3.42
CA LYS A 145 12.23 3.58 4.49
C LYS A 145 11.72 4.13 5.83
N LEU A 146 12.01 5.39 6.14
CA LEU A 146 11.50 6.05 7.34
C LEU A 146 9.98 6.20 7.32
N ALA A 147 9.38 6.57 6.18
CA ALA A 147 7.93 6.64 6.02
C ALA A 147 7.25 5.27 6.21
N PHE A 148 7.88 4.21 5.71
CA PHE A 148 7.42 2.83 5.93
C PHE A 148 7.43 2.46 7.42
N ILE A 149 8.52 2.76 8.15
CA ILE A 149 8.58 2.54 9.59
C ILE A 149 7.50 3.35 10.31
N ALA A 150 7.35 4.64 9.98
CA ALA A 150 6.32 5.49 10.58
C ALA A 150 4.90 4.90 10.38
N ALA A 151 4.64 4.30 9.21
CA ALA A 151 3.38 3.64 8.91
C ALA A 151 3.20 2.29 9.62
N THR A 152 4.27 1.64 10.08
CA THR A 152 4.23 0.29 10.66
C THR A 152 4.60 0.23 12.14
N ILE A 153 5.08 1.33 12.75
CA ILE A 153 5.62 1.37 14.12
C ILE A 153 4.62 0.93 15.20
N HIS A 154 3.33 1.11 14.95
CA HIS A 154 2.25 0.67 15.83
C HIS A 154 1.82 -0.79 15.61
N ARG A 155 2.49 -1.51 14.69
CA ARG A 155 2.21 -2.91 14.32
C ARG A 155 0.76 -3.09 13.83
N PRO A 156 0.37 -2.42 12.74
CA PRO A 156 -0.99 -2.52 12.19
C PRO A 156 -1.29 -3.93 11.69
N LYS A 157 -2.57 -4.27 11.56
CA LYS A 157 -2.99 -5.50 10.88
C LYS A 157 -2.75 -5.46 9.38
N ILE A 158 -2.88 -4.27 8.79
CA ILE A 158 -2.72 -4.02 7.36
C ILE A 158 -1.91 -2.75 7.15
N VAL A 159 -0.96 -2.76 6.23
CA VAL A 159 -0.30 -1.55 5.74
C VAL A 159 -0.66 -1.30 4.28
N PHE A 160 -1.07 -0.06 4.00
CA PHE A 160 -1.33 0.44 2.66
C PHE A 160 -0.15 1.28 2.19
N LEU A 161 0.40 0.94 1.03
CA LEU A 161 1.58 1.57 0.44
C LEU A 161 1.20 2.12 -0.95
N ASP A 162 1.15 3.46 -1.09
CA ASP A 162 0.77 4.10 -2.34
C ASP A 162 2.02 4.48 -3.16
N GLU A 163 2.35 3.64 -4.16
CA GLU A 163 3.53 3.77 -5.02
C GLU A 163 4.85 4.00 -4.23
N PRO A 164 5.17 3.12 -3.26
CA PRO A 164 6.20 3.39 -2.25
C PRO A 164 7.62 3.46 -2.79
N THR A 165 7.86 2.92 -3.98
CA THR A 165 9.17 2.81 -4.65
C THR A 165 9.34 3.82 -5.79
N GLY A 166 8.39 4.75 -5.92
CA GLY A 166 8.44 5.77 -6.96
C GLY A 166 9.70 6.65 -6.87
N GLY A 167 10.43 6.78 -8.00
CA GLY A 167 11.56 7.70 -8.12
C GLY A 167 12.89 7.25 -7.50
N VAL A 168 12.98 6.01 -6.98
CA VAL A 168 14.25 5.47 -6.46
C VAL A 168 14.94 4.55 -7.47
N ASP A 169 16.25 4.41 -7.30
CA ASP A 169 17.07 3.50 -8.07
C ASP A 169 16.73 2.02 -7.82
N PRO A 170 17.09 1.08 -8.71
CA PRO A 170 16.75 -0.34 -8.60
C PRO A 170 17.28 -1.02 -7.32
N ILE A 171 18.44 -0.61 -6.80
CA ILE A 171 19.02 -1.20 -5.58
C ILE A 171 18.19 -0.80 -4.38
N THR A 172 17.87 0.48 -4.26
CA THR A 172 17.00 1.02 -3.19
C THR A 172 15.60 0.40 -3.25
N ARG A 173 15.05 0.20 -4.46
CA ARG A 173 13.77 -0.47 -4.68
C ARG A 173 13.79 -1.89 -4.12
N ARG A 174 14.81 -2.67 -4.46
CA ARG A 174 14.96 -4.05 -3.94
C ARG A 174 15.04 -4.07 -2.41
N GLN A 175 15.83 -3.19 -1.81
CA GLN A 175 15.92 -3.08 -0.35
C GLN A 175 14.58 -2.70 0.30
N PHE A 176 13.76 -1.89 -0.38
CA PHE A 176 12.43 -1.56 0.12
C PHE A 176 11.50 -2.78 0.10
N TRP A 177 11.57 -3.61 -0.96
CA TRP A 177 10.81 -4.85 -1.03
C TRP A 177 11.23 -5.87 0.05
N GLU A 178 12.49 -5.89 0.46
CA GLU A 178 12.95 -6.68 1.61
C GLU A 178 12.24 -6.27 2.92
N LEU A 179 11.99 -4.96 3.11
CA LEU A 179 11.20 -4.48 4.26
C LEU A 179 9.73 -4.90 4.17
N ILE A 180 9.16 -4.90 2.97
CA ILE A 180 7.79 -5.39 2.75
C ILE A 180 7.68 -6.87 3.12
N TYR A 181 8.63 -7.70 2.68
CA TYR A 181 8.66 -9.12 3.04
C TYR A 181 8.78 -9.33 4.56
N GLN A 182 9.68 -8.61 5.22
CA GLN A 182 9.82 -8.70 6.68
C GLN A 182 8.53 -8.32 7.41
N ALA A 183 7.80 -7.31 6.93
CA ALA A 183 6.51 -6.94 7.50
C ALA A 183 5.46 -8.05 7.29
N ALA A 184 5.38 -8.64 6.09
CA ALA A 184 4.48 -9.75 5.79
C ALA A 184 4.82 -10.99 6.64
N ASP A 185 6.09 -11.35 6.77
CA ASP A 185 6.57 -12.46 7.60
C ASP A 185 6.23 -12.25 9.09
N SER A 186 6.16 -10.98 9.55
CA SER A 186 5.70 -10.64 10.90
C SER A 186 4.17 -10.72 11.08
N GLY A 187 3.43 -11.04 10.01
CA GLY A 187 1.97 -11.19 10.01
C GLY A 187 1.18 -9.95 9.58
N ILE A 188 1.86 -8.87 9.15
CA ILE A 188 1.19 -7.68 8.60
C ILE A 188 0.73 -7.98 7.18
N THR A 189 -0.54 -7.73 6.88
CA THR A 189 -1.04 -7.77 5.49
C THR A 189 -0.57 -6.54 4.75
N VAL A 190 0.00 -6.69 3.55
CA VAL A 190 0.50 -5.56 2.76
C VAL A 190 -0.37 -5.35 1.53
N PHE A 191 -0.92 -4.15 1.39
CA PHE A 191 -1.62 -3.70 0.19
C PHE A 191 -0.77 -2.63 -0.50
N VAL A 192 -0.18 -2.95 -1.65
CA VAL A 192 0.72 -2.05 -2.36
C VAL A 192 0.16 -1.65 -3.71
N THR A 193 0.10 -0.34 -4.01
CA THR A 193 -0.16 0.14 -5.36
C THR A 193 1.15 0.37 -6.09
N THR A 194 1.19 0.04 -7.37
CA THR A 194 2.32 0.36 -8.24
C THR A 194 1.88 0.49 -9.69
N HIS A 195 2.65 1.21 -10.46
CA HIS A 195 2.56 1.24 -11.92
C HIS A 195 3.75 0.51 -12.57
N TYR A 196 4.68 -0.02 -11.78
CA TYR A 196 5.79 -0.84 -12.24
C TYR A 196 5.36 -2.30 -12.33
N MET A 197 5.36 -2.88 -13.54
CA MET A 197 4.87 -4.24 -13.75
C MET A 197 5.83 -5.31 -13.25
N ASP A 198 7.13 -5.02 -13.17
CA ASP A 198 8.13 -5.89 -12.57
C ASP A 198 7.89 -6.11 -11.06
N GLU A 199 7.31 -5.12 -10.35
CA GLU A 199 6.97 -5.25 -8.94
C GLU A 199 5.81 -6.23 -8.67
N ALA A 200 5.00 -6.52 -9.69
CA ALA A 200 3.98 -7.54 -9.59
C ALA A 200 4.54 -8.93 -9.22
N GLU A 201 5.74 -9.24 -9.69
CA GLU A 201 6.40 -10.53 -9.42
C GLU A 201 6.76 -10.71 -7.94
N TYR A 202 6.78 -9.63 -7.16
CA TYR A 202 7.06 -9.64 -5.73
C TYR A 202 5.81 -9.85 -4.86
N CYS A 203 4.61 -9.83 -5.46
CA CYS A 203 3.35 -9.99 -4.77
C CYS A 203 2.84 -11.43 -4.81
N ASP A 204 2.12 -11.87 -3.77
CA ASP A 204 1.44 -13.17 -3.75
C ASP A 204 0.31 -13.22 -4.78
N ARG A 205 -0.51 -12.16 -4.79
CA ARG A 205 -1.57 -11.95 -5.78
C ARG A 205 -1.58 -10.51 -6.23
N VAL A 206 -2.04 -10.31 -7.45
CA VAL A 206 -2.15 -8.97 -8.04
C VAL A 206 -3.52 -8.76 -8.68
N SER A 207 -4.01 -7.54 -8.53
CA SER A 207 -5.19 -7.03 -9.24
C SER A 207 -4.71 -5.99 -10.25
N ILE A 208 -5.11 -6.13 -11.52
CA ILE A 208 -4.79 -5.15 -12.55
C ILE A 208 -6.02 -4.29 -12.81
N MET A 209 -5.87 -2.99 -12.54
CA MET A 209 -6.93 -2.01 -12.67
C MET A 209 -6.74 -1.16 -13.94
N ALA A 210 -7.80 -1.06 -14.74
CA ALA A 210 -7.88 -0.16 -15.87
C ALA A 210 -9.31 0.42 -15.99
N ASP A 211 -9.44 1.69 -16.37
CA ASP A 211 -10.72 2.40 -16.54
C ASP A 211 -11.63 2.38 -15.31
N GLY A 212 -11.03 2.35 -14.11
CA GLY A 212 -11.79 2.27 -12.86
C GLY A 212 -12.28 0.87 -12.51
N LYS A 213 -11.93 -0.17 -13.27
CA LYS A 213 -12.39 -1.56 -13.10
C LYS A 213 -11.21 -2.51 -12.88
N ILE A 214 -11.43 -3.57 -12.13
CA ILE A 214 -10.51 -4.70 -12.09
C ILE A 214 -10.68 -5.51 -13.38
N LYS A 215 -9.61 -5.66 -14.14
CA LYS A 215 -9.58 -6.41 -15.40
C LYS A 215 -9.06 -7.83 -15.21
N ALA A 216 -8.19 -8.04 -14.24
CA ALA A 216 -7.63 -9.35 -13.91
C ALA A 216 -7.22 -9.37 -12.43
N LEU A 217 -7.34 -10.53 -11.79
CA LEU A 217 -6.92 -10.75 -10.41
C LEU A 217 -6.49 -12.21 -10.24
N ASN A 218 -5.21 -12.46 -9.99
CA ASN A 218 -4.67 -13.77 -9.71
C ASN A 218 -3.22 -13.67 -9.19
N THR A 219 -2.54 -14.80 -8.99
CA THR A 219 -1.08 -14.82 -8.81
C THR A 219 -0.39 -14.36 -10.11
N PRO A 220 0.80 -13.72 -10.04
CA PRO A 220 1.54 -13.30 -11.24
C PRO A 220 1.78 -14.46 -12.22
N LYS A 221 2.09 -15.64 -11.68
CA LYS A 221 2.27 -16.85 -12.49
C LYS A 221 1.01 -17.22 -13.27
N GLN A 222 -0.16 -17.21 -12.62
CA GLN A 222 -1.41 -17.58 -13.29
C GLN A 222 -1.83 -16.54 -14.31
N LEU A 223 -1.64 -15.25 -14.04
CA LEU A 223 -1.93 -14.18 -14.99
C LEU A 223 -1.09 -14.32 -16.26
N LYS A 224 0.20 -14.65 -16.14
CA LYS A 224 1.04 -14.91 -17.32
C LYS A 224 0.51 -16.08 -18.16
N ILE A 225 -0.02 -17.11 -17.54
CA ILE A 225 -0.64 -18.25 -18.24
C ILE A 225 -1.96 -17.81 -18.91
N ASP A 226 -2.85 -17.14 -18.18
CA ASP A 226 -4.18 -16.75 -18.65
C ASP A 226 -4.11 -15.80 -19.86
N PHE A 227 -3.11 -14.92 -19.88
CA PHE A 227 -2.87 -13.97 -20.97
C PHE A 227 -1.83 -14.41 -21.99
N GLN A 228 -1.31 -15.64 -21.88
CA GLN A 228 -0.26 -16.20 -22.75
C GLN A 228 0.97 -15.28 -22.89
N ALA A 229 1.35 -14.63 -21.79
CA ALA A 229 2.44 -13.67 -21.70
C ALA A 229 3.66 -14.25 -20.98
N SER A 230 4.87 -13.82 -21.38
CA SER A 230 6.13 -14.22 -20.73
C SER A 230 6.47 -13.36 -19.51
N SER A 231 5.86 -12.17 -19.37
CA SER A 231 6.11 -11.20 -18.30
C SER A 231 4.82 -10.51 -17.89
N MET A 232 4.85 -9.84 -16.73
CA MET A 232 3.72 -9.01 -16.27
C MET A 232 3.51 -7.78 -17.16
N ASP A 233 4.55 -7.24 -17.80
CA ASP A 233 4.41 -6.20 -18.82
C ASP A 233 3.55 -6.70 -20.00
N GLY A 234 3.80 -7.93 -20.47
CA GLY A 234 2.99 -8.54 -21.54
C GLY A 234 1.52 -8.73 -21.14
N VAL A 235 1.24 -9.09 -19.88
CA VAL A 235 -0.13 -9.16 -19.34
C VAL A 235 -0.79 -7.78 -19.38
N PHE A 236 -0.07 -6.76 -18.90
CA PHE A 236 -0.57 -5.39 -18.87
C PHE A 236 -0.85 -4.85 -20.28
N ASP A 237 0.04 -5.08 -21.23
CA ASP A 237 -0.14 -4.70 -22.63
C ASP A 237 -1.38 -5.34 -23.27
N ALA A 238 -1.63 -6.61 -22.96
CA ALA A 238 -2.83 -7.31 -23.44
C ALA A 238 -4.12 -6.66 -22.89
N ILE A 239 -4.11 -6.28 -21.59
CA ILE A 239 -5.23 -5.60 -20.95
C ILE A 239 -5.39 -4.16 -21.49
N ALA A 240 -4.29 -3.41 -21.65
CA ALA A 240 -4.32 -2.04 -22.12
C ALA A 240 -4.92 -1.91 -23.55
N LYS A 241 -4.63 -2.86 -24.43
CA LYS A 241 -5.22 -2.89 -25.79
C LYS A 241 -6.74 -2.99 -25.79
N THR A 242 -7.35 -3.53 -24.73
CA THR A 242 -8.81 -3.66 -24.60
C THR A 242 -9.45 -2.50 -23.84
N SER A 243 -8.66 -1.58 -23.29
CA SER A 243 -9.10 -0.49 -22.42
C SER A 243 -9.44 0.78 -23.23
N LYS A 244 -10.59 1.40 -22.95
CA LYS A 244 -11.07 2.58 -23.67
C LYS A 244 -10.42 3.90 -23.23
N ARG A 245 -9.96 4.02 -21.97
CA ARG A 245 -9.33 5.25 -21.44
C ARG A 245 -7.91 5.47 -21.92
N SER A 246 -7.27 4.43 -22.46
CA SER A 246 -5.92 4.51 -23.01
C SER A 246 -5.88 5.10 -24.44
N GLN A 247 -7.06 5.49 -24.99
CA GLN A 247 -7.19 5.98 -26.36
C GLN A 247 -7.52 7.49 -26.44
N VAL A 248 -7.36 8.24 -25.33
CA VAL A 248 -7.60 9.70 -25.29
C VAL A 248 -6.32 10.45 -24.99
#